data_7d6af4912cf3d04d493c77d5c69d3f1c
#
_entry.id   7d6af4912cf3d04d493c77d5c69d3f1c
#
_cell.length_a   1.000
_cell.length_b   1.000
_cell.length_c   1.000
_cell.angle_alpha   90.00
_cell.angle_beta   90.00
_cell.angle_gamma   90.00
#
_symmetry.space_group_name_H-M   'P 1'
#
loop_
_entity.id
_entity.type
_entity.pdbx_description
1 polymer ?
#
loop_
_entity_poly.entity_id
_entity_poly.type
_entity_poly.pdbx_seq_one_letter_code
_entity_poly.pdbx_strand_id
1 'polypeptide(L)'
;MPRKKEFDPDKALAKAMAVFWRLGYENTSLEILLREMGIAKQSLYDTYGDKRGLYMKALAYYRRQTNDGLRRLFGAGRPVKEVLAKLLFGLSAESKHQHERGCLLLSANLARDMADVALGEFLRANQAEVEGIFREALLRAQKAGELSRKADAKALARFFTATIQGMRAMARLRSDRKSLEQVARVALAALDQ
;
A
#
# COMPACT_ATOMS: atom_id res chain seq x y z
N MET A 1 -23.80 26.78 -14.68
CA MET A 1 -23.43 26.38 -13.31
C MET A 1 -23.18 24.88 -13.28
N PRO A 2 -22.07 24.36 -12.73
CA PRO A 2 -21.87 22.93 -12.62
C PRO A 2 -22.98 22.36 -11.71
N ARG A 3 -23.66 21.32 -12.19
CA ARG A 3 -24.70 20.62 -11.42
C ARG A 3 -24.07 20.05 -10.13
N LYS A 4 -24.65 20.40 -8.98
CA LYS A 4 -24.18 19.89 -7.68
C LYS A 4 -24.26 18.37 -7.73
N LYS A 5 -23.13 17.67 -7.49
CA LYS A 5 -23.12 16.19 -7.50
C LYS A 5 -24.07 15.69 -6.40
N GLU A 6 -24.98 14.79 -6.75
CA GLU A 6 -25.95 14.20 -5.84
C GLU A 6 -25.31 13.21 -4.83
N PHE A 7 -23.99 12.99 -4.91
CA PHE A 7 -23.23 12.07 -4.07
C PHE A 7 -21.87 12.64 -3.68
N ASP A 8 -21.30 12.12 -2.62
CA ASP A 8 -19.93 12.43 -2.15
C ASP A 8 -18.92 11.58 -2.95
N PRO A 9 -18.09 12.20 -3.84
CA PRO A 9 -17.15 11.46 -4.67
C PRO A 9 -16.09 10.69 -3.89
N ASP A 10 -15.64 11.23 -2.74
CA ASP A 10 -14.60 10.57 -1.94
C ASP A 10 -15.15 9.33 -1.23
N LYS A 11 -16.39 9.38 -0.74
CA LYS A 11 -17.06 8.21 -0.18
C LYS A 11 -17.33 7.14 -1.24
N ALA A 12 -17.77 7.55 -2.43
CA ALA A 12 -18.00 6.63 -3.54
C ALA A 12 -16.68 5.98 -4.00
N LEU A 13 -15.60 6.75 -4.08
CA LEU A 13 -14.26 6.26 -4.43
C LEU A 13 -13.72 5.27 -3.39
N ALA A 14 -13.90 5.55 -2.10
CA ALA A 14 -13.52 4.62 -1.03
C ALA A 14 -14.25 3.28 -1.13
N LYS A 15 -15.54 3.29 -1.47
CA LYS A 15 -16.32 2.07 -1.72
C LYS A 15 -15.81 1.32 -2.95
N ALA A 16 -15.56 2.01 -4.07
CA ALA A 16 -14.98 1.41 -5.26
C ALA A 16 -13.62 0.76 -4.98
N MET A 17 -12.75 1.46 -4.23
CA MET A 17 -11.46 0.93 -3.78
C MET A 17 -11.64 -0.38 -2.99
N ALA A 18 -12.59 -0.44 -2.06
CA ALA A 18 -12.86 -1.64 -1.28
C ALA A 18 -13.34 -2.82 -2.14
N VAL A 19 -14.15 -2.54 -3.18
CA VAL A 19 -14.60 -3.56 -4.15
C VAL A 19 -13.43 -4.10 -4.96
N PHE A 20 -12.62 -3.22 -5.55
CA PHE A 20 -11.42 -3.62 -6.31
C PHE A 20 -10.42 -4.38 -5.45
N TRP A 21 -10.29 -4.01 -4.18
CA TRP A 21 -9.39 -4.69 -3.26
C TRP A 21 -9.85 -6.12 -2.95
N ARG A 22 -11.16 -6.33 -2.82
CA ARG A 22 -11.75 -7.65 -2.54
C ARG A 22 -11.77 -8.57 -3.75
N LEU A 23 -12.16 -8.05 -4.92
CA LEU A 23 -12.46 -8.85 -6.11
C LEU A 23 -11.34 -8.83 -7.17
N GLY A 24 -10.45 -7.84 -7.12
CA GLY A 24 -9.51 -7.53 -8.20
C GLY A 24 -10.21 -6.76 -9.33
N TYR A 25 -9.41 -6.26 -10.27
CA TYR A 25 -9.91 -5.48 -11.40
C TYR A 25 -10.79 -6.30 -12.36
N GLU A 26 -10.30 -7.48 -12.78
CA GLU A 26 -10.96 -8.30 -13.80
C GLU A 26 -12.33 -8.81 -13.32
N ASN A 27 -12.42 -9.29 -12.09
CA ASN A 27 -13.64 -9.86 -11.53
C ASN A 27 -14.66 -8.80 -11.02
N THR A 28 -14.36 -7.51 -11.20
CA THR A 28 -15.23 -6.43 -10.79
C THR A 28 -16.05 -5.94 -11.97
N SER A 29 -17.37 -6.22 -12.00
CA SER A 29 -18.27 -5.69 -13.01
C SER A 29 -18.66 -4.24 -12.72
N LEU A 30 -19.12 -3.50 -13.75
CA LEU A 30 -19.64 -2.15 -13.57
C LEU A 30 -20.89 -2.13 -12.68
N GLU A 31 -21.73 -3.16 -12.78
CA GLU A 31 -22.95 -3.30 -11.97
C GLU A 31 -22.63 -3.42 -10.48
N ILE A 32 -21.62 -4.24 -10.13
CA ILE A 32 -21.15 -4.36 -8.75
C ILE A 32 -20.67 -3.00 -8.25
N LEU A 33 -19.88 -2.27 -9.03
CA LEU A 33 -19.38 -0.95 -8.66
C LEU A 33 -20.52 0.04 -8.42
N LEU A 34 -21.47 0.16 -9.35
CA LEU A 34 -22.59 1.07 -9.25
C LEU A 34 -23.44 0.80 -7.99
N ARG A 35 -23.74 -0.49 -7.73
CA ARG A 35 -24.49 -0.91 -6.56
C ARG A 35 -23.76 -0.56 -5.26
N GLU A 36 -22.50 -0.93 -5.14
CA GLU A 36 -21.72 -0.71 -3.90
C GLU A 36 -21.42 0.79 -3.66
N MET A 37 -21.15 1.53 -4.73
CA MET A 37 -20.93 2.98 -4.67
C MET A 37 -22.23 3.73 -4.35
N GLY A 38 -23.36 3.22 -4.76
CA GLY A 38 -24.68 3.86 -4.62
C GLY A 38 -24.84 5.05 -5.56
N ILE A 39 -24.32 4.97 -6.80
CA ILE A 39 -24.38 6.05 -7.79
C ILE A 39 -24.94 5.55 -9.12
N ALA A 40 -25.53 6.45 -9.90
CA ALA A 40 -26.00 6.16 -11.23
C ALA A 40 -24.85 5.94 -12.22
N LYS A 41 -25.08 5.16 -13.28
CA LYS A 41 -24.10 4.88 -14.33
C LYS A 41 -23.54 6.16 -14.97
N GLN A 42 -24.41 7.11 -15.29
CA GLN A 42 -24.01 8.41 -15.86
C GLN A 42 -23.07 9.17 -14.91
N SER A 43 -23.37 9.19 -13.60
CA SER A 43 -22.52 9.84 -12.59
C SER A 43 -21.13 9.23 -12.50
N LEU A 44 -21.00 7.91 -12.72
CA LEU A 44 -19.70 7.25 -12.77
C LEU A 44 -18.89 7.76 -13.98
N TYR A 45 -19.50 7.75 -15.18
CA TYR A 45 -18.81 8.21 -16.38
C TYR A 45 -18.42 9.70 -16.31
N ASP A 46 -19.31 10.56 -15.82
CA ASP A 46 -19.06 12.00 -15.67
C ASP A 46 -17.94 12.31 -14.66
N THR A 47 -17.76 11.42 -13.65
CA THR A 47 -16.79 11.68 -12.56
C THR A 47 -15.46 10.97 -12.76
N TYR A 48 -15.51 9.74 -13.28
CA TYR A 48 -14.36 8.84 -13.32
C TYR A 48 -13.95 8.41 -14.72
N GLY A 49 -14.76 8.71 -15.74
CA GLY A 49 -14.55 8.32 -17.12
C GLY A 49 -15.12 6.92 -17.39
N ASP A 50 -14.40 5.90 -17.00
CA ASP A 50 -14.79 4.51 -17.20
C ASP A 50 -14.33 3.63 -15.99
N LYS A 51 -14.51 2.31 -16.09
CA LYS A 51 -14.04 1.36 -15.05
C LYS A 51 -12.54 1.50 -14.84
N ARG A 52 -11.78 1.72 -15.93
CA ARG A 52 -10.31 1.86 -15.86
C ARG A 52 -9.91 3.15 -15.15
N GLY A 53 -10.52 4.26 -15.50
CA GLY A 53 -10.31 5.56 -14.83
C GLY A 53 -10.68 5.52 -13.36
N LEU A 54 -11.80 4.87 -13.01
CA LEU A 54 -12.19 4.64 -11.63
C LEU A 54 -11.16 3.79 -10.88
N TYR A 55 -10.64 2.72 -11.51
CA TYR A 55 -9.62 1.87 -10.92
C TYR A 55 -8.34 2.63 -10.61
N MET A 56 -7.82 3.40 -11.57
CA MET A 56 -6.61 4.23 -11.36
C MET A 56 -6.80 5.24 -10.23
N LYS A 57 -7.97 5.87 -10.13
CA LYS A 57 -8.30 6.77 -9.02
C LYS A 57 -8.40 6.04 -7.68
N ALA A 58 -8.94 4.81 -7.66
CA ALA A 58 -8.99 3.96 -6.47
C ALA A 58 -7.59 3.55 -5.99
N LEU A 59 -6.69 3.19 -6.92
CA LEU A 59 -5.29 2.92 -6.61
C LEU A 59 -4.56 4.15 -6.06
N ALA A 60 -4.80 5.32 -6.64
CA ALA A 60 -4.22 6.59 -6.17
C ALA A 60 -4.75 6.98 -4.77
N TYR A 61 -6.03 6.74 -4.51
CA TYR A 61 -6.63 6.94 -3.18
C TYR A 61 -5.99 6.03 -2.14
N TYR A 62 -5.84 4.73 -2.43
CA TYR A 62 -5.17 3.77 -1.56
C TYR A 62 -3.71 4.14 -1.30
N ARG A 63 -2.95 4.48 -2.36
CA ARG A 63 -1.55 4.95 -2.28
C ARG A 63 -1.42 6.12 -1.31
N ARG A 64 -2.26 7.14 -1.47
CA ARG A 64 -2.25 8.32 -0.60
C ARG A 64 -2.45 7.93 0.86
N GLN A 65 -3.49 7.13 1.16
CA GLN A 65 -3.78 6.70 2.54
C GLN A 65 -2.62 5.92 3.16
N THR A 66 -2.05 4.96 2.42
CA THR A 66 -0.96 4.12 2.93
C THR A 66 0.33 4.90 3.12
N ASN A 67 0.71 5.75 2.14
CA ASN A 67 1.93 6.52 2.22
C ASN A 67 1.86 7.61 3.29
N ASP A 68 0.71 8.27 3.45
CA ASP A 68 0.48 9.23 4.54
C ASP A 68 0.49 8.54 5.90
N GLY A 69 -0.04 7.31 5.98
CA GLY A 69 0.07 6.46 7.17
C GLY A 69 1.53 6.18 7.55
N LEU A 70 2.35 5.79 6.57
CA LEU A 70 3.79 5.57 6.77
C LEU A 70 4.51 6.86 7.20
N ARG A 71 4.23 8.00 6.55
CA ARG A 71 4.83 9.29 6.92
C ARG A 71 4.50 9.66 8.37
N ARG A 72 3.23 9.53 8.77
CA ARG A 72 2.81 9.79 10.17
C ARG A 72 3.52 8.85 11.15
N LEU A 73 3.64 7.57 10.81
CA LEU A 73 4.26 6.57 11.67
C LEU A 73 5.74 6.87 11.90
N PHE A 74 6.49 7.19 10.85
CA PHE A 74 7.89 7.59 10.93
C PHE A 74 8.11 9.03 11.43
N GLY A 75 7.09 9.88 11.38
CA GLY A 75 7.13 11.26 11.88
C GLY A 75 6.82 11.40 13.37
N ALA A 76 6.44 10.32 14.05
CA ALA A 76 5.99 10.35 15.45
C ALA A 76 7.10 10.49 16.50
N GLY A 77 8.35 10.75 16.10
CA GLY A 77 9.49 10.95 17.02
C GLY A 77 9.95 9.69 17.77
N ARG A 78 9.57 8.51 17.32
CA ARG A 78 10.00 7.23 17.89
C ARG A 78 11.27 6.74 17.22
N PRO A 79 12.11 5.95 17.92
CA PRO A 79 13.27 5.29 17.30
C PRO A 79 12.88 4.47 16.09
N VAL A 80 13.70 4.56 15.02
CA VAL A 80 13.39 3.91 13.73
C VAL A 80 13.24 2.40 13.87
N LYS A 81 14.03 1.76 14.74
CA LYS A 81 13.96 0.32 15.02
C LYS A 81 12.61 -0.08 15.62
N GLU A 82 12.06 0.72 16.54
CA GLU A 82 10.72 0.50 17.13
C GLU A 82 9.61 0.63 16.09
N VAL A 83 9.71 1.64 15.20
CA VAL A 83 8.73 1.86 14.14
C VAL A 83 8.73 0.70 13.16
N LEU A 84 9.91 0.23 12.75
CA LEU A 84 10.05 -0.92 11.86
C LEU A 84 9.58 -2.21 12.51
N ALA A 85 9.91 -2.42 13.80
CA ALA A 85 9.40 -3.55 14.57
C ALA A 85 7.86 -3.55 14.61
N LYS A 86 7.26 -2.41 14.93
CA LYS A 86 5.79 -2.27 14.92
C LYS A 86 5.16 -2.59 13.56
N LEU A 87 5.78 -2.15 12.46
CA LEU A 87 5.31 -2.45 11.11
C LEU A 87 5.40 -3.95 10.80
N LEU A 88 6.56 -4.57 11.03
CA LEU A 88 6.81 -5.95 10.65
C LEU A 88 6.02 -6.94 11.53
N PHE A 89 6.04 -6.76 12.86
CA PHE A 89 5.23 -7.59 13.77
C PHE A 89 3.74 -7.30 13.65
N GLY A 90 3.35 -6.07 13.28
CA GLY A 90 1.98 -5.74 12.96
C GLY A 90 1.44 -6.58 11.81
N LEU A 91 2.24 -6.81 10.76
CA LEU A 91 1.87 -7.69 9.65
C LEU A 91 1.66 -9.14 10.09
N SER A 92 2.49 -9.66 11.01
CA SER A 92 2.33 -11.03 11.51
C SER A 92 1.10 -11.20 12.40
N ALA A 93 0.60 -10.13 12.99
CA ALA A 93 -0.54 -10.10 13.89
C ALA A 93 -1.89 -9.77 13.18
N GLU A 94 -1.86 -9.45 11.88
CA GLU A 94 -3.06 -9.20 11.10
C GLU A 94 -4.00 -10.44 11.13
N SER A 95 -5.32 -10.19 11.10
CA SER A 95 -6.32 -11.25 11.02
C SER A 95 -6.23 -11.99 9.68
N LYS A 96 -6.76 -13.22 9.62
CA LYS A 96 -6.85 -14.01 8.38
C LYS A 96 -7.49 -13.19 7.24
N HIS A 97 -8.56 -12.47 7.51
CA HIS A 97 -9.21 -11.62 6.51
C HIS A 97 -8.30 -10.49 5.99
N GLN A 98 -7.49 -9.88 6.85
CA GLN A 98 -6.51 -8.86 6.45
C GLN A 98 -5.40 -9.48 5.60
N HIS A 99 -4.89 -10.67 5.95
CA HIS A 99 -3.91 -11.41 5.16
C HIS A 99 -4.46 -11.78 3.76
N GLU A 100 -5.68 -12.32 3.68
CA GLU A 100 -6.32 -12.67 2.41
C GLU A 100 -6.53 -11.44 1.51
N ARG A 101 -6.85 -10.30 2.11
CA ARG A 101 -7.02 -9.03 1.41
C ARG A 101 -5.69 -8.48 0.90
N GLY A 102 -4.61 -8.61 1.67
CA GLY A 102 -3.26 -8.23 1.30
C GLY A 102 -3.10 -6.74 0.98
N CYS A 103 -2.19 -6.42 0.06
CA CYS A 103 -1.93 -5.06 -0.42
C CYS A 103 -2.51 -4.85 -1.81
N LEU A 104 -3.40 -3.85 -1.98
CA LEU A 104 -4.04 -3.57 -3.26
C LEU A 104 -3.02 -3.26 -4.38
N LEU A 105 -1.98 -2.47 -4.08
CA LEU A 105 -0.96 -2.11 -5.08
C LEU A 105 -0.07 -3.29 -5.46
N LEU A 106 0.26 -4.17 -4.50
CA LEU A 106 0.99 -5.40 -4.81
C LEU A 106 0.13 -6.33 -5.68
N SER A 107 -1.14 -6.50 -5.34
CA SER A 107 -2.08 -7.29 -6.15
C SER A 107 -2.24 -6.71 -7.56
N ALA A 108 -2.33 -5.38 -7.69
CA ALA A 108 -2.38 -4.71 -8.97
C ALA A 108 -1.12 -4.96 -9.81
N ASN A 109 0.05 -4.97 -9.18
CA ASN A 109 1.33 -5.24 -9.86
C ASN A 109 1.42 -6.69 -10.37
N LEU A 110 1.00 -7.65 -9.55
CA LEU A 110 1.06 -9.07 -9.90
C LEU A 110 0.03 -9.47 -10.98
N ALA A 111 -1.11 -8.78 -11.04
CA ALA A 111 -2.19 -9.05 -11.98
C ALA A 111 -2.16 -8.20 -13.25
N ARG A 112 -1.24 -7.22 -13.35
CA ARG A 112 -1.22 -6.33 -14.51
C ARG A 112 -0.72 -7.02 -15.78
N ASP A 113 -1.32 -6.66 -16.89
CA ASP A 113 -0.72 -6.89 -18.20
C ASP A 113 0.58 -6.06 -18.34
N MET A 114 1.65 -6.67 -18.82
CA MET A 114 2.91 -5.98 -19.05
C MET A 114 2.81 -4.87 -20.09
N ALA A 115 1.84 -4.96 -21.01
CA ALA A 115 1.50 -3.93 -21.98
C ALA A 115 0.84 -2.69 -21.34
N ASP A 116 0.33 -2.79 -20.10
CA ASP A 116 -0.24 -1.66 -19.37
C ASP A 116 0.85 -0.74 -18.81
N VAL A 117 1.41 0.09 -19.69
CA VAL A 117 2.50 1.01 -19.39
C VAL A 117 2.10 2.01 -18.30
N ALA A 118 0.91 2.59 -18.38
CA ALA A 118 0.43 3.62 -17.45
C ALA A 118 0.31 3.08 -16.02
N LEU A 119 -0.26 1.88 -15.85
CA LEU A 119 -0.30 1.23 -14.55
C LEU A 119 1.10 0.88 -14.04
N GLY A 120 1.98 0.39 -14.94
CA GLY A 120 3.36 0.09 -14.60
C GLY A 120 4.13 1.32 -14.10
N GLU A 121 3.97 2.47 -14.73
CA GLU A 121 4.58 3.73 -14.31
C GLU A 121 4.05 4.21 -12.96
N PHE A 122 2.74 4.15 -12.78
CA PHE A 122 2.10 4.48 -11.50
C PHE A 122 2.64 3.62 -10.35
N LEU A 123 2.78 2.31 -10.57
CA LEU A 123 3.28 1.39 -9.55
C LEU A 123 4.78 1.60 -9.26
N ARG A 124 5.60 1.86 -10.29
CA ARG A 124 7.01 2.22 -10.11
C ARG A 124 7.17 3.52 -9.31
N ALA A 125 6.37 4.54 -9.62
CA ALA A 125 6.36 5.79 -8.89
C ALA A 125 5.96 5.61 -7.42
N ASN A 126 4.98 4.73 -7.14
CA ASN A 126 4.63 4.37 -5.76
C ASN A 126 5.78 3.67 -5.04
N GLN A 127 6.43 2.70 -5.69
CA GLN A 127 7.59 1.99 -5.12
C GLN A 127 8.69 2.98 -4.72
N ALA A 128 9.05 3.89 -5.62
CA ALA A 128 10.07 4.92 -5.36
C ALA A 128 9.67 5.86 -4.21
N GLU A 129 8.39 6.23 -4.12
CA GLU A 129 7.88 7.06 -3.02
C GLU A 129 7.99 6.35 -1.66
N VAL A 130 7.60 5.07 -1.59
CA VAL A 130 7.71 4.27 -0.37
C VAL A 130 9.17 4.12 0.04
N GLU A 131 10.07 3.75 -0.88
CA GLU A 131 11.52 3.70 -0.62
C GLU A 131 12.05 5.05 -0.12
N GLY A 132 11.56 6.17 -0.67
CA GLY A 132 11.89 7.52 -0.21
C GLY A 132 11.50 7.77 1.24
N ILE A 133 10.29 7.39 1.64
CA ILE A 133 9.79 7.54 3.02
C ILE A 133 10.68 6.76 4.01
N PHE A 134 11.00 5.51 3.70
CA PHE A 134 11.89 4.69 4.53
C PHE A 134 13.31 5.29 4.59
N ARG A 135 13.87 5.67 3.45
CA ARG A 135 15.21 6.27 3.38
C ARG A 135 15.31 7.54 4.23
N GLU A 136 14.33 8.44 4.13
CA GLU A 136 14.31 9.65 4.95
C GLU A 136 14.26 9.34 6.45
N ALA A 137 13.48 8.34 6.86
CA ALA A 137 13.43 7.90 8.25
C ALA A 137 14.78 7.34 8.72
N LEU A 138 15.42 6.50 7.92
CA LEU A 138 16.74 5.93 8.22
C LEU A 138 17.83 7.00 8.28
N LEU A 139 17.82 7.99 7.38
CA LEU A 139 18.74 9.12 7.42
C LEU A 139 18.56 10.00 8.67
N ARG A 140 17.32 10.18 9.13
CA ARG A 140 17.04 10.86 10.42
C ARG A 140 17.62 10.06 11.59
N ALA A 141 17.43 8.73 11.58
CA ALA A 141 17.99 7.84 12.62
C ALA A 141 19.52 7.88 12.66
N GLN A 142 20.20 7.96 11.52
CA GLN A 142 21.65 8.14 11.45
C GLN A 142 22.09 9.48 12.06
N LYS A 143 21.36 10.57 11.79
CA LYS A 143 21.63 11.88 12.39
C LYS A 143 21.43 11.89 13.90
N ALA A 144 20.44 11.12 14.40
CA ALA A 144 20.14 10.97 15.81
C ALA A 144 21.08 9.99 16.54
N GLY A 145 21.96 9.29 15.83
CA GLY A 145 22.85 8.27 16.43
C GLY A 145 22.17 6.91 16.72
N GLU A 146 20.94 6.72 16.25
CA GLU A 146 20.19 5.46 16.41
C GLU A 146 20.65 4.37 15.42
N LEU A 147 21.23 4.77 14.31
CA LEU A 147 21.72 3.90 13.24
C LEU A 147 23.16 4.30 12.89
N SER A 148 24.01 3.32 12.61
CA SER A 148 25.38 3.54 12.16
C SER A 148 25.42 4.47 10.94
N ARG A 149 26.31 5.49 10.96
CA ARG A 149 26.54 6.37 9.81
C ARG A 149 27.13 5.64 8.60
N LYS A 150 27.70 4.44 8.79
CA LYS A 150 28.24 3.58 7.74
C LYS A 150 27.16 2.76 7.04
N ALA A 151 25.98 2.59 7.65
CA ALA A 151 24.88 1.84 7.07
C ALA A 151 24.37 2.52 5.79
N ASP A 152 24.16 1.74 4.73
CA ASP A 152 23.56 2.26 3.50
C ASP A 152 22.04 2.43 3.65
N ALA A 153 21.60 3.63 4.01
CA ALA A 153 20.20 3.95 4.19
C ALA A 153 19.34 3.70 2.93
N LYS A 154 19.94 3.76 1.73
CA LYS A 154 19.21 3.47 0.47
C LYS A 154 19.00 1.97 0.30
N ALA A 155 20.04 1.17 0.54
CA ALA A 155 19.95 -0.29 0.50
C ALA A 155 18.97 -0.82 1.56
N LEU A 156 19.05 -0.31 2.79
CA LEU A 156 18.13 -0.65 3.86
C LEU A 156 16.68 -0.29 3.54
N ALA A 157 16.41 0.88 2.94
CA ALA A 157 15.07 1.27 2.52
C ALA A 157 14.49 0.29 1.50
N ARG A 158 15.27 -0.11 0.50
CA ARG A 158 14.90 -1.14 -0.48
C ARG A 158 14.67 -2.50 0.16
N PHE A 159 15.57 -2.90 1.05
CA PHE A 159 15.46 -4.15 1.79
C PHE A 159 14.15 -4.22 2.60
N PHE A 160 13.84 -3.20 3.42
CA PHE A 160 12.60 -3.19 4.20
C PHE A 160 11.35 -3.12 3.33
N THR A 161 11.38 -2.36 2.23
CA THR A 161 10.25 -2.33 1.29
C THR A 161 10.00 -3.69 0.66
N ALA A 162 11.06 -4.38 0.20
CA ALA A 162 10.97 -5.72 -0.35
C ALA A 162 10.52 -6.75 0.69
N THR A 163 11.04 -6.66 1.92
CA THR A 163 10.68 -7.53 3.04
C THR A 163 9.19 -7.42 3.37
N ILE A 164 8.64 -6.20 3.47
CA ILE A 164 7.21 -5.97 3.74
C ILE A 164 6.35 -6.56 2.62
N GLN A 165 6.74 -6.39 1.36
CA GLN A 165 6.02 -6.97 0.22
C GLN A 165 6.08 -8.50 0.25
N GLY A 166 7.24 -9.08 0.53
CA GLY A 166 7.43 -10.52 0.71
C GLY A 166 6.59 -11.09 1.85
N MET A 167 6.59 -10.43 3.02
CA MET A 167 5.77 -10.83 4.16
C MET A 167 4.27 -10.78 3.83
N ARG A 168 3.80 -9.78 3.10
CA ARG A 168 2.40 -9.71 2.64
C ARG A 168 2.04 -10.82 1.66
N ALA A 169 2.96 -11.18 0.76
CA ALA A 169 2.78 -12.32 -0.14
C ALA A 169 2.72 -13.64 0.62
N MET A 170 3.63 -13.87 1.57
CA MET A 170 3.64 -15.04 2.45
C MET A 170 2.35 -15.14 3.27
N ALA A 171 1.92 -14.05 3.90
CA ALA A 171 0.70 -14.01 4.69
C ALA A 171 -0.53 -14.42 3.87
N ARG A 172 -0.62 -13.99 2.60
CA ARG A 172 -1.71 -14.36 1.68
C ARG A 172 -1.69 -15.86 1.34
N LEU A 173 -0.51 -16.51 1.33
CA LEU A 173 -0.37 -17.96 1.17
C LEU A 173 -0.69 -18.73 2.46
N ARG A 174 -1.24 -18.08 3.47
CA ARG A 174 -1.57 -18.67 4.79
C ARG A 174 -0.35 -19.11 5.59
N SER A 175 0.76 -18.40 5.47
CA SER A 175 1.90 -18.59 6.36
C SER A 175 1.46 -18.39 7.82
N ASP A 176 1.97 -19.22 8.70
CA ASP A 176 1.71 -19.09 10.12
C ASP A 176 2.40 -17.84 10.69
N ARG A 177 1.85 -17.33 11.80
CA ARG A 177 2.36 -16.14 12.48
C ARG A 177 3.83 -16.26 12.85
N LYS A 178 4.26 -17.45 13.31
CA LYS A 178 5.64 -17.70 13.75
C LYS A 178 6.64 -17.52 12.62
N SER A 179 6.33 -18.01 11.41
CA SER A 179 7.16 -17.81 10.23
C SER A 179 7.30 -16.33 9.86
N LEU A 180 6.21 -15.56 9.89
CA LEU A 180 6.26 -14.12 9.63
C LEU A 180 7.08 -13.39 10.71
N GLU A 181 6.94 -13.74 11.98
CA GLU A 181 7.74 -13.18 13.07
C GLU A 181 9.23 -13.51 12.94
N GLN A 182 9.59 -14.69 12.44
CA GLN A 182 10.99 -15.04 12.15
C GLN A 182 11.58 -14.13 11.08
N VAL A 183 10.86 -13.88 9.97
CA VAL A 183 11.27 -12.93 8.94
C VAL A 183 11.45 -11.53 9.54
N ALA A 184 10.50 -11.09 10.38
CA ALA A 184 10.58 -9.78 11.03
C ALA A 184 11.84 -9.63 11.91
N ARG A 185 12.18 -10.66 12.71
CA ARG A 185 13.40 -10.65 13.56
C ARG A 185 14.68 -10.55 12.74
N VAL A 186 14.78 -11.37 11.68
CA VAL A 186 15.95 -11.35 10.79
C VAL A 186 16.07 -9.99 10.09
N ALA A 187 14.94 -9.43 9.63
CA ALA A 187 14.96 -8.13 8.98
C ALA A 187 15.42 -7.00 9.93
N LEU A 188 14.98 -7.04 11.19
CA LEU A 188 15.37 -6.02 12.18
C LEU A 188 16.86 -6.10 12.56
N ALA A 189 17.47 -7.29 12.51
CA ALA A 189 18.91 -7.46 12.75
C ALA A 189 19.78 -6.74 11.68
N ALA A 190 19.23 -6.46 10.51
CA ALA A 190 19.93 -5.67 9.48
C ALA A 190 20.21 -4.21 9.90
N LEU A 191 19.56 -3.72 10.96
CA LEU A 191 19.83 -2.39 11.53
C LEU A 191 21.01 -2.35 12.50
N ASP A 192 21.48 -3.50 12.95
CA ASP A 192 22.55 -3.63 13.96
C ASP A 192 23.96 -3.75 13.32
N GLN A 193 24.06 -3.61 12.00
CA GLN A 193 25.31 -3.70 11.21
C GLN A 193 26.05 -2.36 11.12
#